data_11ee1be05559d391add606ac936080c7
#
_entry.id   11ee1be05559d391add606ac936080c7
#
_cell.length_a   1.000
_cell.length_b   1.000
_cell.length_c   1.000
_cell.angle_alpha   90.00
_cell.angle_beta   90.00
_cell.angle_gamma   90.00
#
_symmetry.space_group_name_H-M   'P 1'
#
loop_
_entity.id
_entity.type
_entity.pdbx_description
1 polymer ?
#
loop_
_entity_poly.entity_id
_entity_poly.type
_entity_poly.pdbx_seq_one_letter_code
_entity_poly.pdbx_strand_id
1 'polypeptide(L)'
;MANKNKLAVIKDSNCLNCGFPFVGHELFCPSCGQKNKGSKITFGNFIKEVFAGFFSWDTKFWRTSFTLITRPGKISADYIEGKRERYANPFRFYITASILFFLFYGINETIDNFKKLDKAFTSKSKSEKQVDLDSINNIINEELAKNKIPIDSTKQKIAQNFNVKINDSIKTNKSPKINLWGDPRFDSYIKFNKKHPEIDAATALDSLKQENTFWNRFFYNRAELANSFFSEKQKRKEFVSKMLSYGSISLFILLPIFTLALKLFYVRRKYTYVEHLIFVFHTQTVFFLLLTLLMIINFFTNNVGSEIFIGLFLIYLFIAMKKFYKQGYFKTIFKFIMVNMVYMFLAIIGITLVGLISFALF
;
A
#
# COMPACT_ATOMS: atom_id res chain seq x y z
N MET A 1 7.40 -29.93 47.45
CA MET A 1 8.15 -29.12 46.46
C MET A 1 7.92 -27.66 46.77
N ALA A 2 8.92 -26.97 47.32
CA ALA A 2 8.81 -25.60 47.80
C ALA A 2 8.73 -24.65 46.61
N ASN A 3 7.58 -24.00 46.48
CA ASN A 3 7.36 -22.93 45.50
C ASN A 3 8.26 -21.75 45.87
N LYS A 4 9.42 -21.61 45.22
CA LYS A 4 10.30 -20.45 45.41
C LYS A 4 9.55 -19.22 44.87
N ASN A 5 8.78 -18.56 45.74
CA ASN A 5 8.30 -17.20 45.51
C ASN A 5 9.53 -16.33 45.22
N LYS A 6 9.85 -16.12 43.96
CA LYS A 6 10.85 -15.11 43.56
C LYS A 6 10.25 -13.77 43.96
N LEU A 7 10.68 -13.25 45.10
CA LEU A 7 10.40 -11.89 45.54
C LEU A 7 10.68 -10.96 44.37
N ALA A 8 9.69 -10.15 43.95
CA ALA A 8 9.87 -9.18 42.89
C ALA A 8 10.89 -8.14 43.35
N VAL A 9 12.04 -8.12 42.72
CA VAL A 9 13.04 -7.09 43.03
C VAL A 9 12.52 -5.78 42.47
N ILE A 10 12.21 -4.82 43.34
CA ILE A 10 11.87 -3.46 42.99
C ILE A 10 13.11 -2.88 42.29
N LYS A 11 13.00 -2.52 41.02
CA LYS A 11 14.12 -1.93 40.24
C LYS A 11 14.16 -0.42 40.35
N ASP A 12 13.03 0.19 40.59
CA ASP A 12 12.89 1.64 40.74
C ASP A 12 12.12 1.94 42.00
N SER A 13 12.54 2.98 42.77
CA SER A 13 11.88 3.39 44.00
C SER A 13 10.50 4.02 43.77
N ASN A 14 10.27 4.53 42.56
CA ASN A 14 9.01 5.18 42.19
C ASN A 14 8.52 4.62 40.84
N CYS A 15 7.20 4.61 40.63
CA CYS A 15 6.60 4.22 39.38
C CYS A 15 7.02 5.17 38.25
N LEU A 16 7.64 4.64 37.20
CA LEU A 16 8.10 5.42 36.04
C LEU A 16 6.96 6.11 35.28
N ASN A 17 5.71 5.64 35.42
CA ASN A 17 4.57 6.21 34.74
C ASN A 17 3.90 7.37 35.51
N CYS A 18 3.61 7.16 36.78
CA CYS A 18 2.83 8.11 37.60
C CYS A 18 3.59 8.71 38.77
N GLY A 19 4.81 8.22 39.08
CA GLY A 19 5.62 8.71 40.20
C GLY A 19 5.25 8.11 41.55
N PHE A 20 4.25 7.21 41.64
CA PHE A 20 3.84 6.59 42.90
C PHE A 20 5.02 5.85 43.56
N PRO A 21 5.34 6.09 44.85
CA PRO A 21 6.43 5.43 45.53
C PRO A 21 6.09 3.95 45.81
N PHE A 22 7.04 3.06 45.52
CA PHE A 22 6.94 1.65 45.85
C PHE A 22 7.49 1.41 47.28
N VAL A 23 6.75 0.67 48.09
CA VAL A 23 7.06 0.44 49.48
C VAL A 23 7.55 -0.99 49.74
N GLY A 24 7.39 -1.91 48.78
CA GLY A 24 7.73 -3.32 49.00
C GLY A 24 7.69 -4.17 47.74
N HIS A 25 6.99 -5.28 47.77
CA HIS A 25 7.03 -6.31 46.73
C HIS A 25 5.98 -6.15 45.64
N GLU A 26 5.59 -4.93 45.31
CA GLU A 26 4.57 -4.66 44.31
C GLU A 26 5.02 -5.07 42.90
N LEU A 27 4.29 -6.01 42.32
CA LEU A 27 4.46 -6.41 40.92
C LEU A 27 3.86 -5.40 39.94
N PHE A 28 2.87 -4.65 40.41
CA PHE A 28 2.15 -3.62 39.69
C PHE A 28 1.99 -2.36 40.53
N CYS A 29 2.00 -1.20 39.90
CA CYS A 29 1.72 0.06 40.58
C CYS A 29 0.24 0.09 41.03
N PRO A 30 -0.06 0.30 42.33
CA PRO A 30 -1.43 0.36 42.81
C PRO A 30 -2.21 1.58 42.27
N SER A 31 -1.52 2.65 41.89
CA SER A 31 -2.14 3.88 41.37
C SER A 31 -2.49 3.82 39.91
N CYS A 32 -1.63 3.22 39.04
CA CYS A 32 -1.83 3.27 37.57
C CYS A 32 -1.77 1.91 36.87
N GLY A 33 -1.59 0.81 37.62
CA GLY A 33 -1.54 -0.54 37.09
C GLY A 33 -0.28 -0.89 36.30
N GLN A 34 0.71 0.03 36.18
CA GLN A 34 1.93 -0.28 35.43
C GLN A 34 2.73 -1.37 36.12
N LYS A 35 3.15 -2.38 35.36
CA LYS A 35 3.99 -3.46 35.85
C LYS A 35 5.38 -2.96 36.23
N ASN A 36 5.84 -3.31 37.43
CA ASN A 36 7.16 -2.98 37.94
C ASN A 36 8.22 -3.91 37.34
N LYS A 37 8.69 -3.60 36.13
CA LYS A 37 9.69 -4.40 35.40
C LYS A 37 11.03 -3.70 35.18
N GLY A 38 11.18 -2.45 35.65
CA GLY A 38 12.29 -1.57 35.30
C GLY A 38 12.21 -1.05 33.82
N SER A 39 13.13 -0.17 33.48
CA SER A 39 13.07 0.60 32.20
C SER A 39 13.44 -0.19 30.94
N LYS A 40 14.22 -1.28 31.06
CA LYS A 40 14.73 -2.02 29.88
C LYS A 40 13.65 -2.84 29.18
N ILE A 41 13.49 -2.59 27.89
CA ILE A 41 12.59 -3.36 27.01
C ILE A 41 13.43 -4.44 26.32
N THR A 42 13.07 -5.72 26.53
CA THR A 42 13.62 -6.84 25.78
C THR A 42 12.67 -7.21 24.63
N PHE A 43 13.20 -7.66 23.50
CA PHE A 43 12.41 -8.05 22.34
C PHE A 43 11.34 -9.11 22.68
N GLY A 44 11.69 -10.13 23.45
CA GLY A 44 10.74 -11.18 23.85
C GLY A 44 9.58 -10.67 24.73
N ASN A 45 9.84 -9.73 25.65
CA ASN A 45 8.77 -9.11 26.44
C ASN A 45 7.89 -8.21 25.60
N PHE A 46 8.47 -7.47 24.65
CA PHE A 46 7.74 -6.63 23.71
C PHE A 46 6.76 -7.47 22.86
N ILE A 47 7.22 -8.57 22.27
CA ILE A 47 6.36 -9.47 21.49
C ILE A 47 5.25 -10.09 22.34
N LYS A 48 5.53 -10.55 23.58
CA LYS A 48 4.48 -11.08 24.49
C LYS A 48 3.39 -10.04 24.81
N GLU A 49 3.76 -8.77 25.00
CA GLU A 49 2.82 -7.68 25.26
C GLU A 49 1.94 -7.38 24.04
N VAL A 50 2.45 -7.56 22.83
CA VAL A 50 1.69 -7.42 21.58
C VAL A 50 0.54 -8.42 21.52
N PHE A 51 0.82 -9.71 21.74
CA PHE A 51 -0.21 -10.75 21.63
C PHE A 51 -1.22 -10.72 22.78
N ALA A 52 -0.82 -10.27 23.97
CA ALA A 52 -1.69 -10.23 25.16
C ALA A 52 -2.82 -9.18 25.09
N GLY A 53 -2.77 -8.24 24.15
CA GLY A 53 -3.66 -7.09 24.15
C GLY A 53 -4.33 -6.73 22.83
N PHE A 54 -4.45 -7.65 21.87
CA PHE A 54 -4.82 -7.35 20.49
C PHE A 54 -6.20 -6.68 20.29
N PHE A 55 -7.16 -6.90 21.19
CA PHE A 55 -8.56 -6.49 20.99
C PHE A 55 -9.10 -5.38 21.93
N SER A 56 -8.27 -4.72 22.73
CA SER A 56 -8.77 -3.65 23.60
C SER A 56 -8.68 -2.28 22.93
N TRP A 57 -9.82 -1.76 22.42
CA TRP A 57 -10.01 -0.35 22.05
C TRP A 57 -10.18 0.45 23.33
N ASP A 58 -9.14 1.17 23.74
CA ASP A 58 -9.07 1.88 25.00
C ASP A 58 -8.99 3.40 24.75
N THR A 59 -9.39 4.20 25.75
CA THR A 59 -9.19 5.65 25.79
C THR A 59 -7.74 6.06 25.48
N LYS A 60 -6.80 5.15 25.70
CA LYS A 60 -5.38 5.28 25.33
C LYS A 60 -5.17 5.47 23.83
N PHE A 61 -6.04 4.91 22.98
CA PHE A 61 -5.93 5.05 21.50
C PHE A 61 -6.03 6.51 21.06
N TRP A 62 -7.08 7.22 21.49
CA TRP A 62 -7.29 8.63 21.11
C TRP A 62 -6.23 9.55 21.68
N ARG A 63 -5.85 9.33 22.94
CA ARG A 63 -4.75 10.07 23.57
C ARG A 63 -3.44 9.88 22.80
N THR A 64 -3.12 8.65 22.39
CA THR A 64 -1.91 8.33 21.63
C THR A 64 -1.96 8.99 20.26
N SER A 65 -3.08 8.89 19.51
CA SER A 65 -3.26 9.47 18.18
C SER A 65 -3.03 10.98 18.22
N PHE A 66 -3.72 11.68 19.10
CA PHE A 66 -3.61 13.13 19.20
C PHE A 66 -2.21 13.58 19.63
N THR A 67 -1.63 12.94 20.66
CA THR A 67 -0.29 13.30 21.13
C THR A 67 0.77 12.96 20.09
N LEU A 68 0.60 11.88 19.33
CA LEU A 68 1.54 11.45 18.30
C LEU A 68 1.64 12.47 17.18
N ILE A 69 0.50 12.99 16.70
CA ILE A 69 0.45 13.99 15.63
C ILE A 69 0.96 15.35 16.12
N THR A 70 0.53 15.80 17.29
CA THR A 70 0.83 17.17 17.77
C THR A 70 2.21 17.32 18.40
N ARG A 71 2.80 16.24 18.92
CA ARG A 71 4.08 16.27 19.65
C ARG A 71 5.08 15.27 19.09
N PRO A 72 5.69 15.54 17.90
CA PRO A 72 6.62 14.64 17.23
C PRO A 72 7.73 14.13 18.14
N GLY A 73 7.96 12.80 18.16
CA GLY A 73 9.02 12.13 18.90
C GLY A 73 8.80 12.01 20.41
N LYS A 74 7.81 12.73 21.01
CA LYS A 74 7.56 12.71 22.44
C LYS A 74 7.10 11.34 22.94
N ILE A 75 6.12 10.73 22.29
CA ILE A 75 5.59 9.42 22.73
C ILE A 75 6.69 8.36 22.70
N SER A 76 7.51 8.34 21.66
CA SER A 76 8.62 7.39 21.55
C SER A 76 9.61 7.58 22.70
N ALA A 77 9.94 8.83 23.06
CA ALA A 77 10.81 9.14 24.19
C ALA A 77 10.18 8.73 25.53
N ASP A 78 8.94 9.16 25.79
CA ASP A 78 8.20 8.81 27.01
C ASP A 78 8.08 7.27 27.19
N TYR A 79 7.85 6.54 26.09
CA TYR A 79 7.68 5.09 26.11
C TYR A 79 8.98 4.35 26.49
N ILE A 80 10.13 4.78 25.94
CA ILE A 80 11.44 4.20 26.30
C ILE A 80 11.90 4.63 27.70
N GLU A 81 11.50 5.82 28.16
CA GLU A 81 11.71 6.29 29.54
C GLU A 81 10.86 5.53 30.58
N GLY A 82 9.94 4.65 30.14
CA GLY A 82 9.18 3.77 31.01
C GLY A 82 7.71 4.16 31.23
N LYS A 83 7.19 5.26 30.63
CA LYS A 83 5.79 5.71 30.76
C LYS A 83 4.85 4.94 29.80
N ARG A 84 4.81 3.61 29.94
CA ARG A 84 4.17 2.71 28.95
C ARG A 84 2.66 2.62 29.09
N GLU A 85 2.15 2.66 30.33
CA GLU A 85 0.71 2.57 30.59
C GLU A 85 -0.07 3.82 30.12
N ARG A 86 0.63 4.91 29.87
CA ARG A 86 0.04 6.16 29.38
C ARG A 86 -0.40 6.08 27.92
N TYR A 87 0.24 5.26 27.11
CA TYR A 87 0.09 5.18 25.66
C TYR A 87 -0.24 3.77 25.20
N ALA A 88 -0.83 3.66 24.01
CA ALA A 88 -1.03 2.37 23.35
C ALA A 88 0.32 1.71 23.02
N ASN A 89 0.36 0.38 22.97
CA ASN A 89 1.55 -0.34 22.54
C ASN A 89 1.90 0.03 21.09
N PRO A 90 3.15 0.42 20.78
CA PRO A 90 3.55 0.96 19.45
C PRO A 90 3.25 0.04 18.29
N PHE A 91 3.54 -1.24 18.45
CA PHE A 91 3.33 -2.24 17.40
C PHE A 91 1.83 -2.44 17.13
N ARG A 92 1.04 -2.61 18.19
CA ARG A 92 -0.40 -2.75 18.08
C ARG A 92 -1.04 -1.52 17.46
N PHE A 93 -0.59 -0.34 17.88
CA PHE A 93 -1.10 0.92 17.34
C PHE A 93 -0.79 1.09 15.85
N TYR A 94 0.42 0.68 15.44
CA TYR A 94 0.82 0.62 14.03
C TYR A 94 -0.08 -0.33 13.22
N ILE A 95 -0.33 -1.55 13.70
CA ILE A 95 -1.21 -2.51 13.03
C ILE A 95 -2.61 -1.93 12.87
N THR A 96 -3.18 -1.38 13.94
CA THR A 96 -4.53 -0.80 13.89
C THR A 96 -4.61 0.34 12.88
N ALA A 97 -3.65 1.26 12.86
CA ALA A 97 -3.60 2.35 11.92
C ALA A 97 -3.43 1.87 10.47
N SER A 98 -2.59 0.86 10.23
CA SER A 98 -2.41 0.27 8.90
C SER A 98 -3.68 -0.42 8.40
N ILE A 99 -4.36 -1.21 9.26
CA ILE A 99 -5.64 -1.86 8.90
C ILE A 99 -6.69 -0.81 8.56
N LEU A 100 -6.84 0.24 9.37
CA LEU A 100 -7.77 1.33 9.09
C LEU A 100 -7.47 1.99 7.75
N PHE A 101 -6.20 2.28 7.45
CA PHE A 101 -5.80 2.86 6.17
C PHE A 101 -6.18 1.96 4.99
N PHE A 102 -5.82 0.68 5.03
CA PHE A 102 -6.13 -0.25 3.93
C PHE A 102 -7.63 -0.52 3.79
N LEU A 103 -8.38 -0.51 4.90
CA LEU A 103 -9.84 -0.59 4.88
C LEU A 103 -10.46 0.61 4.13
N PHE A 104 -10.07 1.84 4.50
CA PHE A 104 -10.53 3.06 3.81
C PHE A 104 -10.11 3.07 2.34
N TYR A 105 -8.90 2.63 2.05
CA TYR A 105 -8.41 2.51 0.67
C TYR A 105 -9.28 1.54 -0.15
N GLY A 106 -9.57 0.35 0.37
CA GLY A 106 -10.44 -0.63 -0.29
C GLY A 106 -11.86 -0.13 -0.50
N ILE A 107 -12.44 0.58 0.48
CA ILE A 107 -13.76 1.19 0.36
C ILE A 107 -13.77 2.23 -0.77
N ASN A 108 -12.80 3.14 -0.82
CA ASN A 108 -12.71 4.15 -1.87
C ASN A 108 -12.56 3.53 -3.26
N GLU A 109 -11.72 2.52 -3.41
CA GLU A 109 -11.56 1.80 -4.69
C GLU A 109 -12.87 1.14 -5.12
N THR A 110 -13.58 0.54 -4.16
CA THR A 110 -14.89 -0.09 -4.42
C THR A 110 -15.92 0.94 -4.88
N ILE A 111 -16.04 2.09 -4.21
CA ILE A 111 -16.94 3.18 -4.59
C ILE A 111 -16.61 3.70 -6.00
N ASP A 112 -15.34 3.89 -6.31
CA ASP A 112 -14.90 4.35 -7.64
C ASP A 112 -15.20 3.34 -8.73
N ASN A 113 -15.12 2.05 -8.44
CA ASN A 113 -15.50 1.00 -9.38
C ASN A 113 -17.02 0.99 -9.62
N PHE A 114 -17.84 1.16 -8.58
CA PHE A 114 -19.30 1.30 -8.73
C PHE A 114 -19.67 2.53 -9.57
N LYS A 115 -19.07 3.71 -9.32
CA LYS A 115 -19.28 4.92 -10.13
C LYS A 115 -18.92 4.71 -11.61
N LYS A 116 -17.90 3.90 -11.91
CA LYS A 116 -17.52 3.56 -13.29
C LYS A 116 -18.52 2.63 -13.96
N LEU A 117 -19.02 1.63 -13.21
CA LEU A 117 -20.09 0.76 -13.68
C LEU A 117 -21.36 1.55 -14.01
N ASP A 118 -21.79 2.41 -13.12
CA ASP A 118 -22.97 3.27 -13.34
C ASP A 118 -22.83 4.16 -14.57
N LYS A 119 -21.64 4.77 -14.77
CA LYS A 119 -21.34 5.53 -16.01
C LYS A 119 -21.32 4.64 -17.25
N ALA A 120 -20.87 3.40 -17.15
CA ALA A 120 -20.86 2.47 -18.28
C ALA A 120 -22.30 2.04 -18.66
N PHE A 121 -23.16 1.78 -17.67
CA PHE A 121 -24.57 1.47 -17.90
C PHE A 121 -25.34 2.68 -18.49
N THR A 122 -25.10 3.88 -17.98
CA THR A 122 -25.73 5.11 -18.51
C THR A 122 -25.25 5.47 -19.90
N SER A 123 -23.97 5.21 -20.22
CA SER A 123 -23.44 5.42 -21.59
C SER A 123 -23.97 4.37 -22.56
N LYS A 124 -24.14 3.12 -22.14
CA LYS A 124 -24.70 2.05 -22.95
C LYS A 124 -26.18 2.33 -23.27
N SER A 125 -26.95 2.79 -22.28
CA SER A 125 -28.34 3.22 -22.50
C SER A 125 -28.46 4.41 -23.46
N LYS A 126 -27.50 5.34 -23.46
CA LYS A 126 -27.46 6.42 -24.46
C LYS A 126 -27.07 5.93 -25.84
N SER A 127 -26.16 4.96 -25.93
CA SER A 127 -25.76 4.35 -27.22
C SER A 127 -26.88 3.52 -27.82
N GLU A 128 -27.65 2.77 -26.99
CA GLU A 128 -28.83 2.04 -27.48
C GLU A 128 -29.95 2.98 -27.99
N LYS A 129 -30.15 4.14 -27.35
CA LYS A 129 -31.06 5.18 -27.87
C LYS A 129 -30.56 5.79 -29.19
N GLN A 130 -29.25 5.91 -29.35
CA GLN A 130 -28.64 6.44 -30.59
C GLN A 130 -28.69 5.42 -31.74
N VAL A 131 -28.54 4.13 -31.42
CA VAL A 131 -28.74 3.04 -32.41
C VAL A 131 -30.20 2.95 -32.85
N ASP A 132 -31.15 3.17 -31.95
CA ASP A 132 -32.58 3.18 -32.30
C ASP A 132 -32.94 4.38 -33.20
N LEU A 133 -32.32 5.54 -32.99
CA LEU A 133 -32.45 6.71 -33.87
C LEU A 133 -31.79 6.48 -35.24
N ASP A 134 -30.65 5.82 -35.30
CA ASP A 134 -29.97 5.48 -36.54
C ASP A 134 -30.71 4.38 -37.30
N SER A 135 -31.36 3.44 -36.63
CA SER A 135 -32.26 2.45 -37.23
C SER A 135 -33.51 3.10 -37.79
N ILE A 136 -34.09 4.09 -37.11
CA ILE A 136 -35.24 4.87 -37.61
C ILE A 136 -34.82 5.72 -38.81
N ASN A 137 -33.64 6.36 -38.80
CA ASN A 137 -33.14 7.12 -39.92
C ASN A 137 -32.84 6.24 -41.16
N ASN A 138 -32.39 4.99 -40.96
CA ASN A 138 -32.19 4.05 -42.03
C ASN A 138 -33.51 3.59 -42.68
N ILE A 139 -34.53 3.32 -41.87
CA ILE A 139 -35.88 2.96 -42.33
C ILE A 139 -36.49 4.16 -43.09
N ILE A 140 -36.35 5.38 -42.58
CA ILE A 140 -36.81 6.60 -43.26
C ILE A 140 -36.09 6.80 -44.62
N ASN A 141 -34.78 6.54 -44.68
CA ASN A 141 -34.01 6.66 -45.88
C ASN A 141 -34.34 5.57 -46.92
N GLU A 142 -34.68 4.34 -46.47
CA GLU A 142 -35.16 3.27 -47.35
C GLU A 142 -36.56 3.60 -47.95
N GLU A 143 -37.46 4.17 -47.16
CA GLU A 143 -38.77 4.60 -47.65
C GLU A 143 -38.68 5.82 -48.58
N LEU A 144 -37.78 6.76 -48.30
CA LEU A 144 -37.50 7.91 -49.19
C LEU A 144 -36.82 7.49 -50.50
N ALA A 145 -35.98 6.44 -50.48
CA ALA A 145 -35.38 5.90 -51.70
C ALA A 145 -36.39 5.19 -52.61
N LYS A 146 -37.42 4.56 -52.07
CA LYS A 146 -38.55 3.97 -52.81
C LYS A 146 -39.38 5.01 -53.53
N ASN A 147 -39.41 6.25 -53.04
CA ASN A 147 -40.25 7.32 -53.60
C ASN A 147 -39.51 8.26 -54.57
N LYS A 148 -38.34 7.88 -55.13
CA LYS A 148 -37.58 8.61 -56.19
C LYS A 148 -37.30 10.09 -55.90
N ILE A 149 -36.92 10.46 -54.72
CA ILE A 149 -36.45 11.82 -54.40
C ILE A 149 -34.92 11.84 -54.57
N PRO A 150 -34.31 12.78 -55.37
CA PRO A 150 -32.87 12.79 -55.62
C PRO A 150 -32.07 13.10 -54.37
N ILE A 151 -31.20 12.20 -54.02
CA ILE A 151 -30.31 12.32 -52.84
C ILE A 151 -29.14 13.23 -53.22
N ASP A 152 -29.01 14.35 -52.55
CA ASP A 152 -27.97 15.35 -52.69
C ASP A 152 -26.56 14.75 -52.46
N SER A 153 -25.66 15.02 -53.40
CA SER A 153 -24.27 14.50 -53.48
C SER A 153 -23.38 14.91 -52.29
N THR A 154 -23.89 15.69 -51.36
CA THR A 154 -23.19 16.18 -50.17
C THR A 154 -23.10 15.11 -49.08
N LYS A 155 -24.07 14.17 -48.98
CA LYS A 155 -24.07 13.11 -47.97
C LYS A 155 -23.06 11.96 -48.24
N GLN A 156 -22.74 11.72 -49.52
CA GLN A 156 -21.75 10.70 -49.89
C GLN A 156 -20.31 11.12 -49.53
N LYS A 157 -19.99 12.41 -49.57
CA LYS A 157 -18.66 12.93 -49.14
C LYS A 157 -18.45 12.88 -47.62
N ILE A 158 -19.52 12.97 -46.83
CA ILE A 158 -19.43 12.88 -45.36
C ILE A 158 -19.20 11.43 -44.91
N ALA A 159 -19.86 10.46 -45.54
CA ALA A 159 -19.69 9.04 -45.21
C ALA A 159 -18.30 8.49 -45.57
N GLN A 160 -17.71 8.95 -46.68
CA GLN A 160 -16.35 8.58 -47.08
C GLN A 160 -15.27 9.20 -46.19
N ASN A 161 -15.46 10.39 -45.66
CA ASN A 161 -14.54 11.03 -44.73
C ASN A 161 -14.58 10.44 -43.34
N PHE A 162 -15.68 9.79 -42.93
CA PHE A 162 -15.75 9.14 -41.61
C PHE A 162 -15.04 7.78 -41.59
N ASN A 163 -15.05 7.01 -42.67
CA ASN A 163 -14.37 5.72 -42.76
C ASN A 163 -12.84 5.83 -42.89
N VAL A 164 -12.29 6.97 -43.34
CA VAL A 164 -10.84 7.17 -43.44
C VAL A 164 -10.19 7.53 -42.11
N LYS A 165 -10.92 8.09 -41.16
CA LYS A 165 -10.36 8.48 -39.87
C LYS A 165 -10.22 7.33 -38.83
N ILE A 166 -10.84 6.18 -39.08
CA ILE A 166 -10.74 5.03 -38.13
C ILE A 166 -9.49 4.17 -38.38
N ASN A 167 -8.93 4.20 -39.62
CA ASN A 167 -7.80 3.33 -39.96
C ASN A 167 -6.41 3.91 -39.66
N ASP A 168 -6.26 5.22 -39.40
CA ASP A 168 -4.95 5.83 -39.15
C ASP A 168 -4.53 5.93 -37.66
N SER A 169 -5.36 5.48 -36.74
CA SER A 169 -5.06 5.52 -35.31
C SER A 169 -4.50 4.22 -34.73
N ILE A 170 -4.28 3.19 -35.55
CA ILE A 170 -3.51 2.00 -35.14
C ILE A 170 -2.04 2.26 -35.45
N LYS A 171 -1.44 3.27 -34.81
CA LYS A 171 0.02 3.29 -34.66
C LYS A 171 0.41 2.09 -33.85
N THR A 172 1.08 1.16 -34.53
CA THR A 172 1.80 0.04 -34.00
C THR A 172 2.54 0.43 -32.69
N ASN A 173 1.92 0.22 -31.54
CA ASN A 173 2.66 0.16 -30.30
C ASN A 173 3.66 -0.98 -30.46
N LYS A 174 4.92 -0.63 -30.72
CA LYS A 174 6.03 -1.56 -30.53
C LYS A 174 5.93 -2.08 -29.11
N SER A 175 5.44 -3.32 -28.95
CA SER A 175 5.47 -4.01 -27.68
C SER A 175 6.90 -3.95 -27.16
N PRO A 176 7.13 -3.49 -25.92
CA PRO A 176 8.46 -3.52 -25.34
C PRO A 176 8.99 -4.95 -25.44
N LYS A 177 10.23 -5.12 -25.90
CA LYS A 177 10.93 -6.40 -25.86
C LYS A 177 11.23 -6.70 -24.39
N ILE A 178 10.34 -7.42 -23.72
CA ILE A 178 10.51 -7.81 -22.33
C ILE A 178 11.24 -9.14 -22.32
N ASN A 179 12.54 -9.11 -22.29
CA ASN A 179 13.35 -10.28 -21.98
C ASN A 179 13.28 -10.55 -20.48
N LEU A 180 12.14 -11.07 -20.00
CA LEU A 180 12.03 -11.52 -18.63
C LEU A 180 12.84 -12.82 -18.50
N TRP A 181 13.89 -12.76 -17.70
CA TRP A 181 14.77 -13.89 -17.35
C TRP A 181 15.65 -14.45 -18.48
N GLY A 182 15.78 -13.77 -19.61
CA GLY A 182 16.71 -14.18 -20.69
C GLY A 182 16.32 -15.46 -21.43
N ASP A 183 15.13 -16.01 -21.23
CA ASP A 183 14.65 -17.22 -21.93
C ASP A 183 14.00 -16.84 -23.26
N PRO A 184 14.54 -17.27 -24.41
CA PRO A 184 13.98 -16.97 -25.74
C PRO A 184 12.59 -17.56 -25.95
N ARG A 185 12.17 -18.56 -25.16
CA ARG A 185 10.84 -19.16 -25.21
C ARG A 185 9.76 -18.18 -24.77
N PHE A 186 10.06 -17.30 -23.80
CA PHE A 186 9.10 -16.32 -23.29
C PHE A 186 8.65 -15.33 -24.38
N ASP A 187 9.57 -14.87 -25.21
CA ASP A 187 9.25 -14.03 -26.37
C ASP A 187 8.33 -14.75 -27.37
N SER A 188 8.55 -16.04 -27.57
CA SER A 188 7.70 -16.87 -28.46
C SER A 188 6.29 -17.00 -27.90
N TYR A 189 6.15 -17.19 -26.58
CA TYR A 189 4.85 -17.25 -25.88
C TYR A 189 4.11 -15.92 -25.97
N ILE A 190 4.79 -14.80 -25.74
CA ILE A 190 4.22 -13.45 -25.89
C ILE A 190 3.69 -13.23 -27.31
N LYS A 191 4.46 -13.56 -28.33
CA LYS A 191 4.08 -13.38 -29.73
C LYS A 191 2.93 -14.28 -30.14
N PHE A 192 2.92 -15.53 -29.67
CA PHE A 192 1.86 -16.50 -29.95
C PHE A 192 0.53 -16.06 -29.30
N ASN A 193 0.54 -15.77 -27.99
CA ASN A 193 -0.62 -15.30 -27.28
C ASN A 193 -1.21 -13.99 -27.86
N LYS A 194 -0.35 -13.08 -28.31
CA LYS A 194 -0.80 -11.84 -28.96
C LYS A 194 -1.56 -12.09 -30.27
N LYS A 195 -1.21 -13.16 -31.01
CA LYS A 195 -1.91 -13.55 -32.24
C LYS A 195 -3.16 -14.38 -31.97
N HIS A 196 -3.15 -15.15 -30.90
CA HIS A 196 -4.17 -16.13 -30.57
C HIS A 196 -4.57 -16.03 -29.08
N PRO A 197 -5.24 -14.94 -28.67
CA PRO A 197 -5.56 -14.69 -27.26
C PRO A 197 -6.58 -15.65 -26.66
N GLU A 198 -7.37 -16.35 -27.51
CA GLU A 198 -8.42 -17.27 -27.10
C GLU A 198 -7.92 -18.70 -26.83
N ILE A 199 -6.66 -19.00 -27.14
CA ILE A 199 -6.13 -20.37 -27.04
C ILE A 199 -5.57 -20.60 -25.63
N ASP A 200 -5.99 -21.69 -24.99
CA ASP A 200 -5.50 -22.11 -23.68
C ASP A 200 -4.02 -22.55 -23.71
N ALA A 201 -3.38 -22.58 -22.55
CA ALA A 201 -1.96 -22.85 -22.43
C ALA A 201 -1.55 -24.23 -22.96
N ALA A 202 -2.40 -25.26 -22.81
CA ALA A 202 -2.06 -26.62 -23.26
C ALA A 202 -2.02 -26.68 -24.80
N THR A 203 -3.06 -26.21 -25.46
CA THR A 203 -3.18 -26.17 -26.93
C THR A 203 -2.14 -25.23 -27.55
N ALA A 204 -1.82 -24.13 -26.87
CA ALA A 204 -0.79 -23.21 -27.31
C ALA A 204 0.62 -23.87 -27.28
N LEU A 205 0.95 -24.61 -26.23
CA LEU A 205 2.22 -25.34 -26.14
C LEU A 205 2.35 -26.40 -27.20
N ASP A 206 1.29 -27.16 -27.50
CA ASP A 206 1.25 -28.15 -28.58
C ASP A 206 1.50 -27.49 -29.93
N SER A 207 0.85 -26.34 -30.20
CA SER A 207 1.05 -25.54 -31.41
C SER A 207 2.48 -25.02 -31.57
N LEU A 208 3.13 -24.70 -30.46
CA LEU A 208 4.53 -24.26 -30.40
C LEU A 208 5.54 -25.41 -30.36
N LYS A 209 5.07 -26.67 -30.44
CA LYS A 209 5.90 -27.90 -30.34
C LYS A 209 6.74 -27.93 -29.05
N GLN A 210 6.16 -27.44 -27.94
CA GLN A 210 6.76 -27.44 -26.62
C GLN A 210 6.10 -28.53 -25.77
N GLU A 211 6.90 -29.18 -24.92
CA GLU A 211 6.36 -30.16 -23.97
C GLU A 211 5.34 -29.52 -23.01
N ASN A 212 4.25 -30.21 -22.77
CA ASN A 212 3.20 -29.76 -21.88
C ASN A 212 3.54 -30.00 -20.40
N THR A 213 4.64 -29.38 -19.92
CA THR A 213 5.12 -29.47 -18.54
C THR A 213 4.50 -28.36 -17.69
N PHE A 214 4.50 -28.58 -16.34
CA PHE A 214 4.08 -27.55 -15.39
C PHE A 214 4.79 -26.20 -15.61
N TRP A 215 6.11 -26.22 -15.83
CA TRP A 215 6.90 -25.01 -16.02
C TRP A 215 6.57 -24.28 -17.34
N ASN A 216 6.37 -25.00 -18.43
CA ASN A 216 6.03 -24.40 -19.72
C ASN A 216 4.63 -23.77 -19.67
N ARG A 217 3.63 -24.43 -19.04
CA ARG A 217 2.32 -23.82 -18.77
C ARG A 217 2.43 -22.58 -17.89
N PHE A 218 3.21 -22.65 -16.82
CA PHE A 218 3.45 -21.51 -15.94
C PHE A 218 4.02 -20.32 -16.72
N PHE A 219 5.06 -20.50 -17.51
CA PHE A 219 5.67 -19.44 -18.31
C PHE A 219 4.73 -18.90 -19.39
N TYR A 220 3.93 -19.77 -20.03
CA TYR A 220 2.94 -19.33 -21.00
C TYR A 220 1.87 -18.43 -20.36
N ASN A 221 1.31 -18.83 -19.23
CA ASN A 221 0.33 -18.03 -18.48
C ASN A 221 0.94 -16.69 -18.02
N ARG A 222 2.24 -16.65 -17.68
CA ARG A 222 2.94 -15.40 -17.37
C ARG A 222 3.14 -14.51 -18.59
N ALA A 223 3.37 -15.08 -19.76
CA ALA A 223 3.43 -14.34 -21.02
C ALA A 223 2.06 -13.75 -21.40
N GLU A 224 0.99 -14.49 -21.19
CA GLU A 224 -0.39 -14.01 -21.33
C GLU A 224 -0.68 -12.83 -20.38
N LEU A 225 -0.32 -12.98 -19.10
CA LEU A 225 -0.46 -11.91 -18.11
C LEU A 225 0.32 -10.66 -18.52
N ALA A 226 1.56 -10.82 -19.00
CA ALA A 226 2.36 -9.70 -19.48
C ALA A 226 1.70 -8.98 -20.67
N ASN A 227 1.16 -9.72 -21.65
CA ASN A 227 0.42 -9.15 -22.77
C ASN A 227 -0.81 -8.37 -22.30
N SER A 228 -1.64 -8.98 -21.46
CA SER A 228 -2.86 -8.37 -20.94
C SER A 228 -2.59 -7.17 -20.04
N PHE A 229 -1.50 -7.17 -19.29
CA PHE A 229 -1.07 -6.02 -18.47
C PHE A 229 -0.79 -4.78 -19.33
N PHE A 230 -0.16 -4.95 -20.49
CA PHE A 230 0.14 -3.82 -21.39
C PHE A 230 -1.03 -3.41 -22.26
N SER A 231 -1.90 -4.33 -22.65
CA SER A 231 -3.03 -4.08 -23.53
C SER A 231 -4.30 -3.67 -22.80
N GLU A 232 -4.59 -4.26 -21.65
CA GLU A 232 -5.86 -4.12 -20.94
C GLU A 232 -5.74 -3.26 -19.67
N LYS A 233 -6.41 -2.10 -19.67
CA LYS A 233 -6.44 -1.21 -18.50
C LYS A 233 -7.04 -1.88 -17.25
N GLN A 234 -8.00 -2.78 -17.44
CA GLN A 234 -8.67 -3.47 -16.34
C GLN A 234 -7.74 -4.47 -15.66
N LYS A 235 -7.07 -5.35 -16.40
CA LYS A 235 -6.10 -6.32 -15.88
C LYS A 235 -4.93 -5.66 -15.16
N ARG A 236 -4.49 -4.50 -15.67
CA ARG A 236 -3.48 -3.69 -14.97
C ARG A 236 -3.95 -3.21 -13.59
N LYS A 237 -5.22 -2.79 -13.47
CA LYS A 237 -5.76 -2.37 -12.18
C LYS A 237 -5.88 -3.54 -11.21
N GLU A 238 -6.35 -4.69 -11.68
CA GLU A 238 -6.45 -5.90 -10.85
C GLU A 238 -5.09 -6.34 -10.34
N PHE A 239 -4.06 -6.32 -11.19
CA PHE A 239 -2.69 -6.62 -10.80
C PHE A 239 -2.18 -5.63 -9.73
N VAL A 240 -2.37 -4.32 -9.92
CA VAL A 240 -1.98 -3.29 -8.95
C VAL A 240 -2.74 -3.46 -7.63
N SER A 241 -4.03 -3.77 -7.67
CA SER A 241 -4.83 -4.02 -6.48
C SER A 241 -4.32 -5.24 -5.68
N LYS A 242 -4.00 -6.34 -6.36
CA LYS A 242 -3.35 -7.51 -5.72
C LYS A 242 -1.97 -7.17 -5.15
N MET A 243 -1.18 -6.41 -5.90
CA MET A 243 0.13 -5.95 -5.45
C MET A 243 0.02 -5.09 -4.16
N LEU A 244 -0.97 -4.21 -4.07
CA LEU A 244 -1.24 -3.42 -2.87
C LEU A 244 -1.68 -4.28 -1.69
N SER A 245 -2.46 -5.32 -1.91
CA SER A 245 -2.85 -6.27 -0.86
C SER A 245 -1.63 -7.01 -0.27
N TYR A 246 -0.68 -7.44 -1.09
CA TYR A 246 0.59 -8.00 -0.61
C TYR A 246 1.54 -6.94 -0.03
N GLY A 247 1.41 -5.69 -0.46
CA GLY A 247 2.21 -4.56 0.02
C GLY A 247 2.08 -4.33 1.53
N SER A 248 0.89 -4.55 2.10
CA SER A 248 0.67 -4.42 3.54
C SER A 248 1.55 -5.38 4.36
N ILE A 249 1.68 -6.62 3.92
CA ILE A 249 2.54 -7.65 4.56
C ILE A 249 4.01 -7.29 4.37
N SER A 250 4.39 -6.84 3.17
CA SER A 250 5.76 -6.41 2.86
C SER A 250 6.24 -5.29 3.78
N LEU A 251 5.39 -4.32 4.09
CA LEU A 251 5.73 -3.24 5.03
C LEU A 251 6.08 -3.77 6.42
N PHE A 252 5.39 -4.81 6.91
CA PHE A 252 5.72 -5.43 8.19
C PHE A 252 7.12 -6.02 8.22
N ILE A 253 7.53 -6.67 7.13
CA ILE A 253 8.87 -7.29 7.01
C ILE A 253 9.93 -6.19 6.82
N LEU A 254 9.61 -5.13 6.09
CA LEU A 254 10.53 -4.05 5.78
C LEU A 254 10.92 -3.22 7.01
N LEU A 255 9.97 -2.98 7.93
CA LEU A 255 10.23 -2.11 9.10
C LEU A 255 11.32 -2.64 10.05
N PRO A 256 11.36 -3.92 10.43
CA PRO A 256 12.49 -4.49 11.17
C PRO A 256 13.83 -4.33 10.46
N ILE A 257 13.87 -4.56 9.14
CA ILE A 257 15.09 -4.40 8.32
C ILE A 257 15.53 -2.92 8.31
N PHE A 258 14.60 -2.01 8.07
CA PHE A 258 14.86 -0.57 8.13
C PHE A 258 15.35 -0.12 9.52
N THR A 259 14.83 -0.73 10.58
CA THR A 259 15.26 -0.46 11.96
C THR A 259 16.74 -0.84 12.19
N LEU A 260 17.23 -1.91 11.54
CA LEU A 260 18.66 -2.26 11.57
C LEU A 260 19.52 -1.16 10.94
N ALA A 261 19.09 -0.61 9.81
CA ALA A 261 19.78 0.52 9.18
C ALA A 261 19.80 1.75 10.10
N LEU A 262 18.67 2.08 10.75
CA LEU A 262 18.64 3.15 11.75
C LEU A 262 19.63 2.90 12.89
N LYS A 263 19.71 1.69 13.40
CA LYS A 263 20.68 1.33 14.47
C LYS A 263 22.13 1.58 14.02
N LEU A 264 22.46 1.30 12.75
CA LEU A 264 23.78 1.57 12.19
C LEU A 264 24.08 3.07 12.16
N PHE A 265 23.14 3.92 11.70
CA PHE A 265 23.32 5.38 11.68
C PHE A 265 23.43 6.01 13.08
N TYR A 266 22.86 5.35 14.08
CA TYR A 266 22.86 5.81 15.45
C TYR A 266 23.70 4.93 16.40
N VAL A 267 24.66 4.14 15.87
CA VAL A 267 25.51 3.22 16.65
C VAL A 267 26.23 3.89 17.82
N ARG A 268 26.61 5.19 17.67
CA ARG A 268 27.26 5.97 18.75
C ARG A 268 26.27 6.42 19.83
N ARG A 269 24.98 6.15 19.69
CA ARG A 269 23.96 6.44 20.71
C ARG A 269 23.59 5.15 21.45
N LYS A 270 23.37 5.28 22.76
CA LYS A 270 23.07 4.13 23.63
C LYS A 270 21.61 3.64 23.50
N TYR A 271 21.06 3.66 22.25
CA TYR A 271 19.73 3.12 21.98
C TYR A 271 19.82 1.65 21.57
N THR A 272 18.94 0.83 22.13
CA THR A 272 18.77 -0.57 21.74
C THR A 272 18.01 -0.69 20.41
N TYR A 273 18.09 -1.86 19.77
CA TYR A 273 17.31 -2.13 18.55
C TYR A 273 15.79 -1.92 18.76
N VAL A 274 15.27 -2.37 19.92
CA VAL A 274 13.84 -2.26 20.24
C VAL A 274 13.41 -0.79 20.41
N GLU A 275 14.26 0.06 20.94
CA GLU A 275 13.97 1.50 21.06
C GLU A 275 13.91 2.18 19.69
N HIS A 276 14.77 1.80 18.75
CA HIS A 276 14.65 2.25 17.36
C HIS A 276 13.38 1.71 16.72
N LEU A 277 13.01 0.46 16.96
CA LEU A 277 11.81 -0.17 16.42
C LEU A 277 10.53 0.53 16.92
N ILE A 278 10.48 0.90 18.21
CA ILE A 278 9.38 1.69 18.78
C ILE A 278 9.27 3.04 18.08
N PHE A 279 10.39 3.72 17.82
CA PHE A 279 10.39 4.99 17.08
C PHE A 279 9.86 4.81 15.66
N VAL A 280 10.29 3.75 14.95
CA VAL A 280 9.84 3.43 13.60
C VAL A 280 8.34 3.13 13.56
N PHE A 281 7.81 2.33 14.48
CA PHE A 281 6.38 2.07 14.54
C PHE A 281 5.56 3.34 14.77
N HIS A 282 5.97 4.20 15.67
CA HIS A 282 5.27 5.46 15.91
C HIS A 282 5.31 6.39 14.68
N THR A 283 6.44 6.54 14.03
CA THR A 283 6.55 7.39 12.83
C THR A 283 5.76 6.83 11.65
N GLN A 284 5.78 5.52 11.45
CA GLN A 284 5.01 4.85 10.41
C GLN A 284 3.49 4.93 10.69
N THR A 285 3.09 4.87 11.95
CA THR A 285 1.70 5.09 12.34
C THR A 285 1.22 6.50 11.95
N VAL A 286 2.04 7.52 12.19
CA VAL A 286 1.69 8.89 11.75
C VAL A 286 1.54 8.97 10.23
N PHE A 287 2.39 8.30 9.49
CA PHE A 287 2.28 8.24 8.04
C PHE A 287 0.92 7.68 7.61
N PHE A 288 0.47 6.55 8.17
CA PHE A 288 -0.84 5.98 7.86
C PHE A 288 -1.99 6.87 8.33
N LEU A 289 -1.90 7.49 9.51
CA LEU A 289 -2.92 8.41 9.98
C LEU A 289 -3.07 9.64 9.07
N LEU A 290 -1.96 10.21 8.61
CA LEU A 290 -1.98 11.33 7.67
C LEU A 290 -2.56 10.92 6.31
N LEU A 291 -2.18 9.75 5.79
CA LEU A 291 -2.75 9.22 4.55
C LEU A 291 -4.26 8.94 4.67
N THR A 292 -4.70 8.37 5.80
CA THR A 292 -6.13 8.15 6.05
C THR A 292 -6.88 9.48 6.11
N LEU A 293 -6.30 10.49 6.77
CA LEU A 293 -6.88 11.83 6.83
C LEU A 293 -6.96 12.47 5.43
N LEU A 294 -5.91 12.34 4.61
CA LEU A 294 -5.92 12.78 3.21
C LEU A 294 -7.06 12.12 2.43
N MET A 295 -7.24 10.82 2.57
CA MET A 295 -8.29 10.09 1.87
C MET A 295 -9.69 10.56 2.30
N ILE A 296 -9.88 10.79 3.60
CA ILE A 296 -11.15 11.35 4.13
C ILE A 296 -11.38 12.76 3.56
N ILE A 297 -10.38 13.62 3.56
CA ILE A 297 -10.51 14.98 3.01
C ILE A 297 -10.83 14.92 1.51
N ASN A 298 -10.10 14.09 0.74
CA ASN A 298 -10.32 13.96 -0.69
C ASN A 298 -11.69 13.33 -1.05
N PHE A 299 -12.27 12.55 -0.15
CA PHE A 299 -13.64 12.05 -0.33
C PHE A 299 -14.67 13.20 -0.39
N PHE A 300 -14.44 14.29 0.37
CA PHE A 300 -15.33 15.46 0.40
C PHE A 300 -14.94 16.56 -0.59
N THR A 301 -13.63 16.75 -0.87
CA THR A 301 -13.13 17.92 -1.61
C THR A 301 -12.58 17.63 -3.00
N ASN A 302 -12.18 16.39 -3.28
CA ASN A 302 -11.55 15.89 -4.54
C ASN A 302 -10.27 16.62 -5.02
N ASN A 303 -9.67 17.54 -4.24
CA ASN A 303 -8.67 18.49 -4.74
C ASN A 303 -7.38 18.61 -3.93
N VAL A 304 -7.16 17.82 -2.88
CA VAL A 304 -5.95 17.96 -2.07
C VAL A 304 -4.86 17.02 -2.59
N GLY A 305 -3.77 17.58 -3.08
CA GLY A 305 -2.62 16.84 -3.59
C GLY A 305 -1.91 16.02 -2.50
N SER A 306 -1.48 14.82 -2.84
CA SER A 306 -0.70 13.93 -1.94
C SER A 306 0.64 14.54 -1.53
N GLU A 307 1.17 15.47 -2.31
CA GLU A 307 2.46 16.13 -2.10
C GLU A 307 2.49 16.92 -0.78
N ILE A 308 1.36 17.56 -0.43
CA ILE A 308 1.22 18.33 0.81
C ILE A 308 1.39 17.42 2.03
N PHE A 309 0.76 16.24 1.99
CA PHE A 309 0.83 15.28 3.10
C PHE A 309 2.20 14.63 3.21
N ILE A 310 2.86 14.34 2.09
CA ILE A 310 4.24 13.87 2.08
C ILE A 310 5.16 14.93 2.69
N GLY A 311 5.00 16.20 2.30
CA GLY A 311 5.76 17.32 2.87
C GLY A 311 5.56 17.46 4.39
N LEU A 312 4.31 17.40 4.85
CA LEU A 312 3.97 17.44 6.28
C LEU A 312 4.59 16.25 7.04
N PHE A 313 4.54 15.05 6.46
CA PHE A 313 5.17 13.88 7.06
C PHE A 313 6.68 14.01 7.16
N LEU A 314 7.36 14.52 6.14
CA LEU A 314 8.81 14.74 6.15
C LEU A 314 9.22 15.78 7.22
N ILE A 315 8.47 16.87 7.36
CA ILE A 315 8.66 17.84 8.43
C ILE A 315 8.45 17.19 9.80
N TYR A 316 7.37 16.42 9.96
CA TYR A 316 7.10 15.66 11.18
C TYR A 316 8.26 14.73 11.52
N LEU A 317 8.73 13.93 10.57
CA LEU A 317 9.81 12.95 10.73
C LEU A 317 11.10 13.65 11.17
N PHE A 318 11.45 14.77 10.54
CA PHE A 318 12.62 15.56 10.90
C PHE A 318 12.55 16.02 12.37
N ILE A 319 11.42 16.61 12.79
CA ILE A 319 11.22 17.08 14.15
C ILE A 319 11.25 15.91 15.14
N ALA A 320 10.62 14.78 14.77
CA ALA A 320 10.60 13.58 15.60
C ALA A 320 12.00 12.99 15.81
N MET A 321 12.81 12.91 14.73
CA MET A 321 14.21 12.46 14.81
C MET A 321 15.05 13.37 15.69
N LYS A 322 14.94 14.69 15.52
CA LYS A 322 15.67 15.64 16.34
C LYS A 322 15.35 15.48 17.83
N LYS A 323 14.06 15.41 18.18
CA LYS A 323 13.61 15.31 19.57
C LYS A 323 13.95 13.96 20.21
N PHE A 324 13.72 12.87 19.49
CA PHE A 324 13.94 11.52 19.99
C PHE A 324 15.43 11.24 20.21
N TYR A 325 16.27 11.51 19.21
CA TYR A 325 17.72 11.25 19.29
C TYR A 325 18.52 12.36 19.98
N LYS A 326 17.87 13.43 20.40
CA LYS A 326 18.48 14.58 21.13
C LYS A 326 19.76 15.07 20.42
N GLN A 327 19.66 15.37 19.10
CA GLN A 327 20.79 15.85 18.28
C GLN A 327 20.58 17.29 17.81
N GLY A 328 21.69 17.99 17.50
CA GLY A 328 21.66 19.31 16.87
C GLY A 328 21.13 19.24 15.43
N TYR A 329 20.70 20.38 14.90
CA TYR A 329 20.08 20.49 13.57
C TYR A 329 20.94 19.90 12.45
N PHE A 330 22.21 20.29 12.36
CA PHE A 330 23.11 19.86 11.29
C PHE A 330 23.26 18.33 11.22
N LYS A 331 23.52 17.69 12.37
CA LYS A 331 23.64 16.23 12.46
C LYS A 331 22.31 15.53 12.15
N THR A 332 21.19 16.15 12.50
CA THR A 332 19.87 15.62 12.20
C THR A 332 19.54 15.71 10.71
N ILE A 333 19.84 16.84 10.03
CA ILE A 333 19.63 17.00 8.58
C ILE A 333 20.41 15.94 7.81
N PHE A 334 21.70 15.79 8.09
CA PHE A 334 22.51 14.79 7.38
C PHE A 334 21.94 13.36 7.55
N LYS A 335 21.63 12.98 8.80
CA LYS A 335 21.06 11.65 9.07
C LYS A 335 19.65 11.49 8.50
N PHE A 336 18.84 12.54 8.50
CA PHE A 336 17.52 12.55 7.90
C PHE A 336 17.59 12.22 6.39
N ILE A 337 18.51 12.84 5.66
CA ILE A 337 18.72 12.54 4.24
C ILE A 337 19.14 11.08 4.06
N MET A 338 20.16 10.63 4.81
CA MET A 338 20.66 9.24 4.74
C MET A 338 19.57 8.20 5.05
N VAL A 339 18.79 8.44 6.09
CA VAL A 339 17.68 7.56 6.52
C VAL A 339 16.60 7.48 5.44
N ASN A 340 16.23 8.63 4.83
CA ASN A 340 15.25 8.62 3.75
C ASN A 340 15.79 7.93 2.48
N MET A 341 17.07 8.11 2.13
CA MET A 341 17.68 7.38 1.01
C MET A 341 17.64 5.87 1.22
N VAL A 342 17.99 5.38 2.41
CA VAL A 342 17.90 3.95 2.72
C VAL A 342 16.46 3.46 2.73
N TYR A 343 15.52 4.25 3.26
CA TYR A 343 14.10 3.90 3.22
C TYR A 343 13.59 3.77 1.79
N MET A 344 13.92 4.72 0.90
CA MET A 344 13.56 4.67 -0.53
C MET A 344 14.18 3.45 -1.23
N PHE A 345 15.45 3.15 -0.96
CA PHE A 345 16.12 1.97 -1.50
C PHE A 345 15.43 0.67 -1.07
N LEU A 346 15.15 0.52 0.23
CA LEU A 346 14.42 -0.64 0.75
C LEU A 346 12.99 -0.72 0.21
N ALA A 347 12.31 0.43 0.05
CA ALA A 347 10.97 0.48 -0.54
C ALA A 347 10.97 0.00 -1.99
N ILE A 348 11.95 0.41 -2.80
CA ILE A 348 12.11 -0.07 -4.19
C ILE A 348 12.30 -1.58 -4.21
N ILE A 349 13.19 -2.12 -3.36
CA ILE A 349 13.38 -3.59 -3.23
C ILE A 349 12.07 -4.26 -2.82
N GLY A 350 11.38 -3.73 -1.82
CA GLY A 350 10.09 -4.27 -1.34
C GLY A 350 9.03 -4.29 -2.44
N ILE A 351 8.86 -3.18 -3.17
CA ILE A 351 7.93 -3.08 -4.29
C ILE A 351 8.28 -4.07 -5.40
N THR A 352 9.57 -4.20 -5.73
CA THR A 352 10.03 -5.15 -6.74
C THR A 352 9.74 -6.60 -6.34
N LEU A 353 10.04 -6.96 -5.09
CA LEU A 353 9.75 -8.31 -4.57
C LEU A 353 8.25 -8.61 -4.55
N VAL A 354 7.43 -7.65 -4.08
CA VAL A 354 5.97 -7.79 -4.10
C VAL A 354 5.45 -7.90 -5.53
N GLY A 355 5.99 -7.12 -6.46
CA GLY A 355 5.66 -7.20 -7.88
C GLY A 355 5.98 -8.56 -8.48
N LEU A 356 7.17 -9.11 -8.18
CA LEU A 356 7.58 -10.45 -8.62
C LEU A 356 6.69 -11.55 -8.04
N ILE A 357 6.40 -11.49 -6.74
CA ILE A 357 5.51 -12.45 -6.08
C ILE A 357 4.08 -12.33 -6.65
N SER A 358 3.58 -11.11 -6.82
CA SER A 358 2.27 -10.85 -7.43
C SER A 358 2.21 -11.40 -8.86
N PHE A 359 3.25 -11.16 -9.65
CA PHE A 359 3.37 -11.70 -11.00
C PHE A 359 3.47 -13.23 -11.03
N ALA A 360 4.11 -13.84 -10.05
CA ALA A 360 4.21 -15.30 -9.94
C ALA A 360 2.90 -15.98 -9.49
N LEU A 361 2.07 -15.30 -8.69
CA LEU A 361 0.84 -15.85 -8.10
C LEU A 361 -0.44 -15.41 -8.81
N PHE A 362 -0.38 -14.41 -9.71
CA PHE A 362 -1.54 -13.92 -10.46
C PHE A 362 -1.99 -14.89 -11.52
#